data_71154465571e5820d6d375658f4c75cb
#
_entry.id   71154465571e5820d6d375658f4c75cb
#
_cell.length_a   1.000
_cell.length_b   1.000
_cell.length_c   1.000
_cell.angle_alpha   90.00
_cell.angle_beta   90.00
_cell.angle_gamma   90.00
#
_symmetry.space_group_name_H-M   'P 1'
#
loop_
_entity.id
_entity.type
_entity.pdbx_description
1 polymer ?
#
loop_
_entity_poly.entity_id
_entity_poly.type
_entity_poly.pdbx_seq_one_letter_code
_entity_poly.pdbx_strand_id
1 'polypeptide(L)'
;MTAVLRHCFTALLIIFISLQAAAAGKNIPAEINGLNGTLTLPENTAPKGAILFIAGSGPVDRDGNSPASRTDSLRMLGDALSDAGYITLRTDKTGTGAGAATVTPADITFAGYLRDYQAWFDFLQKRYPDIPVYLLGHSEGALFATLMAQEQKPAGIILVSPAGYTIDIILKKQMSTQPFPPEALTYINDVIDRLKAEKTTDNIPPSLNILFSPELQRYFMVWMQYDPAEELAKVTVPGVIIQGGHDCQISPDNGARLIRTAPDNQYAEIATMNHVLKETPADCTAAIGSYNNPAQPLHPELVPAITRFLSGR
;
A
#
# COMPACT_ATOMS: atom_id res chain seq x y z
N MET A 1 54.04 20.49 59.58
CA MET A 1 53.46 21.00 58.39
C MET A 1 52.87 19.80 57.61
N THR A 2 51.61 19.53 57.81
CA THR A 2 50.90 18.35 57.33
C THR A 2 49.93 18.79 56.18
N ALA A 3 50.20 18.35 54.96
CA ALA A 3 49.35 18.58 53.76
C ALA A 3 48.24 17.53 53.70
N VAL A 4 46.98 17.98 53.78
CA VAL A 4 45.79 17.14 53.66
C VAL A 4 45.42 17.05 52.17
N LEU A 5 45.52 15.84 51.59
CA LEU A 5 45.12 15.53 50.24
C LEU A 5 43.59 15.27 50.21
N ARG A 6 42.79 16.17 49.60
CA ARG A 6 41.36 15.99 49.37
C ARG A 6 41.16 15.19 48.06
N HIS A 7 40.69 13.95 48.18
CA HIS A 7 40.23 13.16 47.03
C HIS A 7 38.78 13.54 46.73
N CYS A 8 38.56 14.19 45.57
CA CYS A 8 37.21 14.31 44.97
C CYS A 8 36.87 13.02 44.24
N PHE A 9 35.93 12.24 44.78
CA PHE A 9 35.28 11.15 44.06
C PHE A 9 34.17 11.74 43.21
N THR A 10 34.37 11.80 41.88
CA THR A 10 33.31 12.12 40.94
C THR A 10 32.59 10.80 40.61
N ALA A 11 31.39 10.60 41.13
CA ALA A 11 30.55 9.47 40.79
C ALA A 11 29.96 9.71 39.39
N LEU A 12 30.41 8.91 38.44
CA LEU A 12 29.86 8.88 37.08
C LEU A 12 28.54 8.07 37.10
N LEU A 13 27.41 8.76 37.05
CA LEU A 13 26.09 8.15 36.96
C LEU A 13 25.89 7.63 35.51
N ILE A 14 26.13 6.34 35.27
CA ILE A 14 25.82 5.70 33.98
C ILE A 14 24.32 5.42 33.97
N ILE A 15 23.58 6.26 33.24
CA ILE A 15 22.16 6.01 32.93
C ILE A 15 22.12 4.91 31.86
N PHE A 16 21.81 3.69 32.27
CA PHE A 16 21.42 2.63 31.34
C PHE A 16 20.03 2.96 30.79
N ILE A 17 19.98 3.55 29.60
CA ILE A 17 18.73 3.56 28.79
C ILE A 17 18.59 2.14 28.25
N SER A 18 17.80 1.32 28.92
CA SER A 18 17.35 0.06 28.35
C SER A 18 16.43 0.38 27.20
N LEU A 19 16.95 0.26 25.96
CA LEU A 19 16.12 0.17 24.77
C LEU A 19 15.33 -1.14 24.90
N GLN A 20 14.12 -1.07 25.46
CA GLN A 20 13.19 -2.17 25.34
C GLN A 20 12.85 -2.30 23.85
N ALA A 21 13.37 -3.33 23.20
CA ALA A 21 12.85 -3.75 21.92
C ALA A 21 11.35 -4.04 22.14
N ALA A 22 10.48 -3.25 21.52
CA ALA A 22 9.06 -3.55 21.52
C ALA A 22 8.90 -4.98 20.99
N ALA A 23 8.21 -5.82 21.74
CA ALA A 23 7.92 -7.16 21.29
C ALA A 23 7.01 -7.02 20.08
N ALA A 24 7.39 -7.61 18.94
CA ALA A 24 6.58 -7.57 17.73
C ALA A 24 5.24 -8.25 17.98
N GLY A 25 4.15 -7.64 17.52
CA GLY A 25 2.80 -8.15 17.69
C GLY A 25 2.66 -9.62 17.26
N LYS A 26 1.70 -10.36 17.86
CA LYS A 26 1.49 -11.77 17.59
C LYS A 26 0.88 -12.00 16.22
N ASN A 27 1.62 -12.66 15.31
CA ASN A 27 1.14 -13.07 14.00
C ASN A 27 0.30 -14.35 14.08
N ILE A 28 -0.91 -14.32 13.51
CA ILE A 28 -1.85 -15.43 13.45
C ILE A 28 -2.26 -15.65 12.00
N PRO A 29 -2.12 -16.86 11.44
CA PRO A 29 -2.67 -17.16 10.12
C PRO A 29 -4.19 -16.94 10.08
N ALA A 30 -4.67 -16.40 8.99
CA ALA A 30 -6.09 -16.26 8.68
C ALA A 30 -6.37 -16.87 7.30
N GLU A 31 -7.52 -17.49 7.14
CA GLU A 31 -7.95 -18.08 5.87
C GLU A 31 -9.45 -17.89 5.69
N ILE A 32 -9.87 -17.48 4.49
CA ILE A 32 -11.27 -17.44 4.04
C ILE A 32 -11.34 -17.83 2.57
N ASN A 33 -12.27 -18.71 2.21
CA ASN A 33 -12.54 -19.08 0.81
C ASN A 33 -11.28 -19.50 0.01
N GLY A 34 -10.28 -20.13 0.67
CA GLY A 34 -9.00 -20.47 0.05
C GLY A 34 -8.01 -19.30 -0.08
N LEU A 35 -8.38 -18.10 0.37
CA LEU A 35 -7.49 -16.95 0.45
C LEU A 35 -6.72 -16.96 1.77
N ASN A 36 -5.46 -16.60 1.73
CA ASN A 36 -4.58 -16.59 2.89
C ASN A 36 -4.28 -15.17 3.37
N GLY A 37 -4.20 -15.00 4.68
CA GLY A 37 -3.84 -13.74 5.32
C GLY A 37 -3.04 -13.94 6.59
N THR A 38 -2.55 -12.84 7.14
CA THR A 38 -1.89 -12.77 8.44
C THR A 38 -2.54 -11.67 9.27
N LEU A 39 -3.15 -12.05 10.38
CA LEU A 39 -3.56 -11.14 11.44
C LEU A 39 -2.34 -10.88 12.34
N THR A 40 -2.02 -9.60 12.57
CA THR A 40 -1.05 -9.21 13.60
C THR A 40 -1.82 -8.52 14.72
N LEU A 41 -1.73 -9.07 15.93
CA LEU A 41 -2.44 -8.56 17.11
C LEU A 41 -1.51 -7.70 17.95
N PRO A 42 -1.96 -6.54 18.48
CA PRO A 42 -1.19 -5.76 19.42
C PRO A 42 -0.93 -6.55 20.69
N GLU A 43 0.27 -6.42 21.25
CA GLU A 43 0.61 -7.06 22.52
C GLU A 43 0.20 -6.17 23.71
N ASN A 44 -0.30 -6.82 24.78
CA ASN A 44 -0.53 -6.19 26.09
C ASN A 44 -1.49 -5.00 26.11
N THR A 45 -2.25 -4.73 25.05
CA THR A 45 -3.24 -3.65 24.98
C THR A 45 -4.53 -4.10 24.33
N ALA A 46 -5.66 -3.55 24.76
CA ALA A 46 -6.93 -3.72 24.03
C ALA A 46 -6.80 -3.05 22.65
N PRO A 47 -7.21 -3.71 21.56
CA PRO A 47 -7.14 -3.14 20.23
C PRO A 47 -7.97 -1.87 20.09
N LYS A 48 -7.38 -0.82 19.54
CA LYS A 48 -8.06 0.46 19.24
C LYS A 48 -8.93 0.39 17.98
N GLY A 49 -8.68 -0.59 17.11
CA GLY A 49 -9.36 -0.82 15.85
C GLY A 49 -8.68 -1.94 15.06
N ALA A 50 -9.25 -2.29 13.93
CA ALA A 50 -8.67 -3.23 12.97
C ALA A 50 -8.45 -2.56 11.61
N ILE A 51 -7.38 -2.93 10.90
CA ILE A 51 -6.99 -2.35 9.61
C ILE A 51 -6.83 -3.48 8.60
N LEU A 52 -7.65 -3.48 7.55
CA LEU A 52 -7.47 -4.35 6.39
C LEU A 52 -6.49 -3.70 5.41
N PHE A 53 -5.42 -4.41 5.07
CA PHE A 53 -4.44 -3.98 4.07
C PHE A 53 -4.85 -4.47 2.69
N ILE A 54 -4.86 -3.56 1.73
CA ILE A 54 -5.19 -3.79 0.32
C ILE A 54 -3.94 -3.44 -0.50
N ALA A 55 -3.30 -4.47 -1.05
CA ALA A 55 -2.03 -4.34 -1.75
C ALA A 55 -2.15 -3.63 -3.11
N GLY A 56 -1.03 -3.13 -3.63
CA GLY A 56 -0.91 -2.50 -4.94
C GLY A 56 -1.04 -3.45 -6.13
N SER A 57 -0.84 -2.94 -7.33
CA SER A 57 -1.00 -3.67 -8.61
C SER A 57 0.02 -4.80 -8.80
N GLY A 58 -0.33 -5.73 -9.67
CA GLY A 58 0.49 -6.89 -10.00
C GLY A 58 0.42 -8.02 -8.94
N PRO A 59 1.29 -9.03 -9.06
CA PRO A 59 1.29 -10.21 -8.18
C PRO A 59 2.01 -9.91 -6.85
N VAL A 60 1.48 -8.94 -6.10
CA VAL A 60 2.00 -8.52 -4.79
C VAL A 60 1.37 -9.35 -3.70
N ASP A 61 2.20 -9.98 -2.87
CA ASP A 61 1.78 -10.76 -1.70
C ASP A 61 1.41 -9.85 -0.50
N ARG A 62 0.96 -10.47 0.58
CA ARG A 62 0.56 -9.81 1.83
C ARG A 62 1.65 -8.98 2.49
N ASP A 63 2.92 -9.25 2.19
CA ASP A 63 4.08 -8.58 2.78
C ASP A 63 4.59 -7.40 1.94
N GLY A 64 3.98 -7.19 0.76
CA GLY A 64 4.38 -6.15 -0.19
C GLY A 64 5.49 -6.61 -1.14
N ASN A 65 5.65 -7.92 -1.33
CA ASN A 65 6.65 -8.52 -2.20
C ASN A 65 6.03 -9.05 -3.49
N SER A 66 6.83 -9.11 -4.53
CA SER A 66 6.47 -9.70 -5.82
C SER A 66 7.63 -10.56 -6.35
N PRO A 67 7.45 -11.35 -7.41
CA PRO A 67 8.56 -12.09 -8.03
C PRO A 67 9.75 -11.22 -8.47
N ALA A 68 9.50 -9.93 -8.75
CA ALA A 68 10.51 -8.98 -9.21
C ALA A 68 11.03 -8.03 -8.10
N SER A 69 10.43 -8.04 -6.91
CA SER A 69 10.70 -7.02 -5.89
C SER A 69 10.47 -7.57 -4.49
N ARG A 70 11.43 -7.35 -3.60
CA ARG A 70 11.32 -7.72 -2.18
C ARG A 70 11.55 -6.50 -1.29
N THR A 71 10.48 -5.94 -0.78
CA THR A 71 10.48 -4.71 0.04
C THR A 71 10.14 -4.96 1.50
N ASP A 72 9.32 -5.96 1.78
CA ASP A 72 8.65 -6.24 3.06
C ASP A 72 7.88 -5.03 3.63
N SER A 73 7.54 -4.05 2.79
CA SER A 73 7.01 -2.76 3.26
C SER A 73 5.63 -2.89 3.89
N LEU A 74 4.73 -3.72 3.35
CA LEU A 74 3.41 -3.92 3.96
C LEU A 74 3.51 -4.73 5.26
N ARG A 75 4.44 -5.69 5.35
CA ARG A 75 4.72 -6.39 6.60
C ARG A 75 5.21 -5.42 7.68
N MET A 76 6.24 -4.63 7.36
CA MET A 76 6.78 -3.63 8.30
C MET A 76 5.71 -2.63 8.75
N LEU A 77 4.84 -2.19 7.83
CA LEU A 77 3.77 -1.26 8.17
C LEU A 77 2.70 -1.92 9.05
N GLY A 78 2.34 -3.17 8.75
CA GLY A 78 1.42 -3.95 9.56
C GLY A 78 1.93 -4.17 10.98
N ASP A 79 3.20 -4.55 11.11
CA ASP A 79 3.85 -4.75 12.41
C ASP A 79 3.88 -3.44 13.21
N ALA A 80 4.31 -2.31 12.59
CA ALA A 80 4.37 -1.01 13.26
C ALA A 80 3.00 -0.46 13.68
N LEU A 81 1.95 -0.69 12.90
CA LEU A 81 0.59 -0.32 13.28
C LEU A 81 0.02 -1.24 14.37
N SER A 82 0.46 -2.49 14.42
CA SER A 82 0.14 -3.39 15.53
C SER A 82 0.80 -2.92 16.82
N ASP A 83 2.07 -2.51 16.78
CA ASP A 83 2.77 -1.91 17.92
C ASP A 83 2.09 -0.61 18.39
N ALA A 84 1.44 0.12 17.47
CA ALA A 84 0.63 1.31 17.80
C ALA A 84 -0.76 0.99 18.40
N GLY A 85 -1.12 -0.30 18.53
CA GLY A 85 -2.33 -0.78 19.19
C GLY A 85 -3.48 -1.14 18.24
N TYR A 86 -3.23 -1.40 16.97
CA TYR A 86 -4.24 -1.79 16.00
C TYR A 86 -4.08 -3.26 15.60
N ILE A 87 -5.18 -3.98 15.42
CA ILE A 87 -5.15 -5.26 14.70
C ILE A 87 -4.87 -4.94 13.24
N THR A 88 -3.92 -5.63 12.62
CA THR A 88 -3.70 -5.52 11.17
C THR A 88 -3.98 -6.85 10.49
N LEU A 89 -4.65 -6.80 9.34
CA LEU A 89 -4.87 -7.96 8.48
C LEU A 89 -4.25 -7.69 7.11
N ARG A 90 -3.20 -8.40 6.80
CA ARG A 90 -2.52 -8.41 5.50
C ARG A 90 -2.91 -9.66 4.74
N THR A 91 -3.31 -9.54 3.48
CA THR A 91 -3.89 -10.64 2.69
C THR A 91 -3.15 -10.87 1.39
N ASP A 92 -3.00 -12.12 0.99
CA ASP A 92 -2.54 -12.43 -0.36
C ASP A 92 -3.66 -12.11 -1.36
N LYS A 93 -3.29 -11.54 -2.50
CA LYS A 93 -4.20 -11.43 -3.63
C LYS A 93 -4.44 -12.80 -4.25
N THR A 94 -5.60 -13.03 -4.83
CA THR A 94 -5.85 -14.22 -5.66
C THR A 94 -4.73 -14.40 -6.67
N GLY A 95 -4.10 -15.56 -6.71
CA GLY A 95 -2.94 -15.86 -7.55
C GLY A 95 -1.59 -15.45 -6.98
N THR A 96 -1.50 -15.04 -5.69
CA THR A 96 -0.23 -14.72 -5.04
C THR A 96 -0.01 -15.54 -3.75
N GLY A 97 1.19 -15.45 -3.19
CA GLY A 97 1.52 -16.09 -1.93
C GLY A 97 1.27 -17.58 -1.93
N ALA A 98 0.66 -18.10 -0.86
CA ALA A 98 0.40 -19.52 -0.69
C ALA A 98 -0.63 -20.12 -1.68
N GLY A 99 -1.50 -19.29 -2.26
CA GLY A 99 -2.54 -19.69 -3.23
C GLY A 99 -2.10 -19.61 -4.70
N ALA A 100 -0.88 -19.15 -4.99
CA ALA A 100 -0.45 -18.86 -6.37
C ALA A 100 -0.55 -20.05 -7.34
N ALA A 101 -0.30 -21.27 -6.86
CA ALA A 101 -0.28 -22.48 -7.69
C ALA A 101 -1.67 -23.01 -8.11
N THR A 102 -2.76 -22.52 -7.50
CA THR A 102 -4.11 -23.03 -7.69
C THR A 102 -5.00 -22.15 -8.57
N VAL A 103 -4.46 -21.03 -9.05
CA VAL A 103 -5.20 -19.98 -9.77
C VAL A 103 -4.64 -19.82 -11.18
N THR A 104 -5.51 -19.76 -12.17
CA THR A 104 -5.12 -19.43 -13.54
C THR A 104 -5.20 -17.93 -13.79
N PRO A 105 -4.47 -17.37 -14.78
CA PRO A 105 -4.59 -15.95 -15.11
C PRO A 105 -6.03 -15.49 -15.45
N ALA A 106 -6.87 -16.39 -15.94
CA ALA A 106 -8.26 -16.09 -16.26
C ALA A 106 -9.15 -15.87 -15.02
N ASP A 107 -8.74 -16.39 -13.87
CA ASP A 107 -9.44 -16.22 -12.58
C ASP A 107 -9.16 -14.84 -11.97
N ILE A 108 -8.09 -14.16 -12.44
CA ILE A 108 -7.68 -12.84 -11.95
C ILE A 108 -8.51 -11.77 -12.65
N THR A 109 -9.47 -11.21 -11.93
CA THR A 109 -10.33 -10.14 -12.44
C THR A 109 -10.42 -8.99 -11.44
N PHE A 110 -10.65 -7.78 -11.94
CA PHE A 110 -10.83 -6.59 -11.07
C PHE A 110 -12.00 -6.79 -10.08
N ALA A 111 -13.15 -7.28 -10.58
CA ALA A 111 -14.29 -7.59 -9.72
C ALA A 111 -14.02 -8.75 -8.75
N GLY A 112 -13.13 -9.69 -9.12
CA GLY A 112 -12.68 -10.79 -8.25
C GLY A 112 -11.95 -10.24 -7.04
N TYR A 113 -10.93 -9.42 -7.26
CA TYR A 113 -10.19 -8.78 -6.18
C TYR A 113 -11.09 -7.93 -5.26
N LEU A 114 -12.04 -7.17 -5.84
CA LEU A 114 -12.97 -6.39 -5.03
C LEU A 114 -13.80 -7.30 -4.10
N ARG A 115 -14.34 -8.42 -4.61
CA ARG A 115 -15.08 -9.39 -3.80
C ARG A 115 -14.20 -10.04 -2.71
N ASP A 116 -12.94 -10.34 -3.03
CA ASP A 116 -12.01 -10.93 -2.06
C ASP A 116 -11.76 -9.97 -0.88
N TYR A 117 -11.51 -8.69 -1.17
CA TYR A 117 -11.33 -7.68 -0.13
C TYR A 117 -12.60 -7.40 0.67
N GLN A 118 -13.78 -7.44 0.02
CA GLN A 118 -15.07 -7.35 0.72
C GLN A 118 -15.24 -8.52 1.70
N ALA A 119 -14.93 -9.75 1.28
CA ALA A 119 -14.99 -10.92 2.14
C ALA A 119 -14.02 -10.82 3.35
N TRP A 120 -12.82 -10.27 3.15
CA TRP A 120 -11.88 -10.01 4.23
C TRP A 120 -12.35 -8.91 5.19
N PHE A 121 -13.02 -7.88 4.69
CA PHE A 121 -13.62 -6.86 5.52
C PHE A 121 -14.74 -7.43 6.40
N ASP A 122 -15.64 -8.22 5.82
CA ASP A 122 -16.72 -8.91 6.54
C ASP A 122 -16.15 -9.87 7.60
N PHE A 123 -15.05 -10.56 7.28
CA PHE A 123 -14.34 -11.42 8.25
C PHE A 123 -13.87 -10.61 9.47
N LEU A 124 -13.27 -9.43 9.26
CA LEU A 124 -12.84 -8.57 10.37
C LEU A 124 -14.02 -8.07 11.20
N GLN A 125 -15.08 -7.57 10.55
CA GLN A 125 -16.28 -7.10 11.25
C GLN A 125 -16.95 -8.20 12.08
N LYS A 126 -17.05 -9.40 11.53
CA LYS A 126 -17.62 -10.55 12.23
C LYS A 126 -16.77 -11.01 13.40
N ARG A 127 -15.44 -10.99 13.24
CA ARG A 127 -14.50 -11.44 14.27
C ARG A 127 -14.33 -10.42 15.40
N TYR A 128 -14.48 -9.15 15.10
CA TYR A 128 -14.25 -8.03 16.01
C TYR A 128 -15.40 -7.01 15.93
N PRO A 129 -16.61 -7.38 16.37
CA PRO A 129 -17.81 -6.57 16.16
C PRO A 129 -17.81 -5.24 16.94
N ASP A 130 -17.02 -5.16 18.00
CA ASP A 130 -17.05 -4.03 18.94
C ASP A 130 -15.93 -2.99 18.67
N ILE A 131 -15.11 -3.19 17.63
CA ILE A 131 -14.02 -2.25 17.30
C ILE A 131 -14.16 -1.71 15.87
N PRO A 132 -13.75 -0.46 15.62
CA PRO A 132 -13.81 0.12 14.28
C PRO A 132 -12.87 -0.61 13.31
N VAL A 133 -13.36 -0.85 12.07
CA VAL A 133 -12.57 -1.43 10.99
C VAL A 133 -12.26 -0.36 9.94
N TYR A 134 -10.98 -0.21 9.64
CA TYR A 134 -10.42 0.73 8.64
C TYR A 134 -9.92 -0.03 7.42
N LEU A 135 -9.88 0.64 6.26
CA LEU A 135 -9.24 0.13 5.06
C LEU A 135 -7.94 0.92 4.82
N LEU A 136 -6.84 0.21 4.59
CA LEU A 136 -5.58 0.79 4.14
C LEU A 136 -5.26 0.27 2.75
N GLY A 137 -5.36 1.15 1.74
CA GLY A 137 -5.03 0.83 0.36
C GLY A 137 -3.70 1.44 -0.06
N HIS A 138 -2.82 0.63 -0.63
CA HIS A 138 -1.56 1.08 -1.22
C HIS A 138 -1.64 1.05 -2.74
N SER A 139 -1.28 2.15 -3.42
CA SER A 139 -1.26 2.23 -4.88
C SER A 139 -2.64 1.87 -5.49
N GLU A 140 -2.75 0.83 -6.35
CA GLU A 140 -4.02 0.29 -6.84
C GLU A 140 -5.00 -0.05 -5.70
N GLY A 141 -4.48 -0.58 -4.59
CA GLY A 141 -5.28 -0.91 -3.40
C GLY A 141 -6.03 0.29 -2.84
N ALA A 142 -5.54 1.51 -3.08
CA ALA A 142 -6.25 2.73 -2.68
C ALA A 142 -7.57 2.91 -3.46
N LEU A 143 -7.61 2.53 -4.74
CA LEU A 143 -8.85 2.53 -5.51
C LEU A 143 -9.84 1.48 -4.96
N PHE A 144 -9.37 0.26 -4.67
CA PHE A 144 -10.24 -0.75 -4.05
C PHE A 144 -10.78 -0.29 -2.69
N ALA A 145 -9.93 0.30 -1.83
CA ALA A 145 -10.37 0.87 -0.56
C ALA A 145 -11.45 1.97 -0.76
N THR A 146 -11.28 2.81 -1.77
CA THR A 146 -12.23 3.87 -2.14
C THR A 146 -13.57 3.28 -2.60
N LEU A 147 -13.56 2.30 -3.51
CA LEU A 147 -14.78 1.65 -4.01
C LEU A 147 -15.52 0.91 -2.89
N MET A 148 -14.79 0.18 -2.05
CA MET A 148 -15.38 -0.50 -0.89
C MET A 148 -16.01 0.49 0.09
N ALA A 149 -15.38 1.64 0.33
CA ALA A 149 -15.88 2.63 1.28
C ALA A 149 -17.21 3.26 0.87
N GLN A 150 -17.55 3.27 -0.40
CA GLN A 150 -18.86 3.74 -0.89
C GLN A 150 -20.01 2.82 -0.43
N GLU A 151 -19.76 1.52 -0.31
CA GLU A 151 -20.75 0.48 -0.01
C GLU A 151 -20.64 -0.03 1.43
N GLN A 152 -19.44 -0.43 1.88
CA GLN A 152 -19.18 -1.12 3.15
C GLN A 152 -19.14 -0.18 4.37
N LYS A 153 -18.92 1.12 4.15
CA LYS A 153 -18.83 2.16 5.19
C LYS A 153 -17.89 1.78 6.34
N PRO A 154 -16.59 1.59 6.07
CA PRO A 154 -15.60 1.39 7.12
C PRO A 154 -15.54 2.61 8.06
N ALA A 155 -14.87 2.48 9.21
CA ALA A 155 -14.66 3.61 10.12
C ALA A 155 -13.81 4.74 9.51
N GLY A 156 -13.03 4.44 8.47
CA GLY A 156 -12.27 5.39 7.68
C GLY A 156 -11.36 4.68 6.67
N ILE A 157 -10.78 5.46 5.75
CA ILE A 157 -9.85 4.95 4.73
C ILE A 157 -8.49 5.65 4.82
N ILE A 158 -7.45 4.88 4.56
CA ILE A 158 -6.04 5.32 4.55
C ILE A 158 -5.50 5.00 3.16
N LEU A 159 -5.26 6.02 2.36
CA LEU A 159 -4.81 5.89 0.98
C LEU A 159 -3.32 6.25 0.91
N VAL A 160 -2.46 5.26 0.67
CA VAL A 160 -1.00 5.41 0.67
C VAL A 160 -0.48 5.31 -0.76
N SER A 161 0.24 6.33 -1.22
CA SER A 161 0.73 6.46 -2.60
C SER A 161 -0.37 6.20 -3.66
N PRO A 162 -1.58 6.80 -3.51
CA PRO A 162 -2.73 6.51 -4.37
C PRO A 162 -2.58 7.16 -5.74
N ALA A 163 -3.04 6.49 -6.80
CA ALA A 163 -3.26 7.13 -8.09
C ALA A 163 -4.39 8.16 -7.99
N GLY A 164 -4.19 9.33 -8.56
CA GLY A 164 -5.19 10.39 -8.65
C GLY A 164 -5.78 10.55 -10.05
N TYR A 165 -5.19 9.89 -11.05
CA TYR A 165 -5.63 9.84 -12.44
C TYR A 165 -6.02 8.42 -12.82
N THR A 166 -6.77 8.27 -13.91
CA THR A 166 -7.14 6.97 -14.46
C THR A 166 -5.89 6.18 -14.87
N ILE A 167 -5.97 4.86 -14.79
CA ILE A 167 -4.78 4.00 -14.99
C ILE A 167 -4.17 4.11 -16.40
N ASP A 168 -4.96 4.44 -17.42
CA ASP A 168 -4.44 4.70 -18.76
C ASP A 168 -3.45 5.87 -18.79
N ILE A 169 -3.73 6.97 -18.08
CA ILE A 169 -2.83 8.12 -17.94
C ILE A 169 -1.57 7.71 -17.17
N ILE A 170 -1.74 6.98 -16.06
CA ILE A 170 -0.62 6.52 -15.23
C ILE A 170 0.30 5.59 -16.03
N LEU A 171 -0.25 4.60 -16.72
CA LEU A 171 0.52 3.65 -17.53
C LEU A 171 1.31 4.36 -18.63
N LYS A 172 0.68 5.27 -19.39
CA LYS A 172 1.39 6.06 -20.40
C LYS A 172 2.56 6.83 -19.82
N LYS A 173 2.37 7.48 -18.65
CA LYS A 173 3.44 8.20 -17.96
C LYS A 173 4.56 7.24 -17.52
N GLN A 174 4.23 6.12 -16.90
CA GLN A 174 5.22 5.12 -16.48
C GLN A 174 6.00 4.53 -17.66
N MET A 175 5.31 4.19 -18.76
CA MET A 175 5.96 3.65 -19.96
C MET A 175 6.88 4.69 -20.62
N SER A 176 6.52 5.98 -20.63
CA SER A 176 7.35 7.05 -21.21
C SER A 176 8.70 7.24 -20.50
N THR A 177 8.83 6.78 -19.25
CA THR A 177 10.09 6.84 -18.49
C THR A 177 10.96 5.59 -18.67
N GLN A 178 10.45 4.55 -19.32
CA GLN A 178 11.19 3.33 -19.59
C GLN A 178 12.00 3.44 -20.89
N PRO A 179 13.12 2.73 -21.04
CA PRO A 179 13.99 2.80 -22.20
C PRO A 179 13.41 2.02 -23.41
N PHE A 180 12.16 2.28 -23.75
CA PHE A 180 11.55 1.72 -24.96
C PHE A 180 11.94 2.53 -26.21
N PRO A 181 12.16 1.88 -27.37
CA PRO A 181 12.23 2.58 -28.65
C PRO A 181 10.96 3.37 -28.96
N PRO A 182 11.04 4.50 -29.70
CA PRO A 182 9.87 5.35 -30.00
C PRO A 182 8.69 4.60 -30.64
N GLU A 183 8.97 3.64 -31.54
CA GLU A 183 7.94 2.81 -32.18
C GLU A 183 7.25 1.88 -31.18
N ALA A 184 7.98 1.34 -30.20
CA ALA A 184 7.38 0.51 -29.15
C ALA A 184 6.50 1.36 -28.23
N LEU A 185 6.92 2.57 -27.85
CA LEU A 185 6.09 3.50 -27.07
C LEU A 185 4.82 3.90 -27.83
N THR A 186 4.92 4.14 -29.14
CA THR A 186 3.75 4.44 -29.96
C THR A 186 2.77 3.27 -29.94
N TYR A 187 3.26 2.04 -30.14
CA TYR A 187 2.44 0.83 -30.08
C TYR A 187 1.80 0.63 -28.70
N ILE A 188 2.57 0.78 -27.61
CA ILE A 188 2.08 0.68 -26.23
C ILE A 188 0.93 1.67 -25.99
N ASN A 189 1.12 2.93 -26.41
CA ASN A 189 0.09 3.97 -26.25
C ASN A 189 -1.17 3.65 -27.05
N ASP A 190 -1.04 3.13 -28.29
CA ASP A 190 -2.18 2.69 -29.10
C ASP A 190 -2.96 1.54 -28.42
N VAL A 191 -2.25 0.56 -27.87
CA VAL A 191 -2.90 -0.52 -27.09
C VAL A 191 -3.65 0.05 -25.88
N ILE A 192 -3.04 0.94 -25.11
CA ILE A 192 -3.68 1.58 -23.96
C ILE A 192 -4.95 2.34 -24.40
N ASP A 193 -4.88 3.12 -25.49
CA ASP A 193 -6.04 3.86 -26.00
C ASP A 193 -7.17 2.96 -26.48
N ARG A 194 -6.82 1.84 -27.10
CA ARG A 194 -7.81 0.83 -27.49
C ARG A 194 -8.49 0.20 -26.28
N LEU A 195 -7.72 -0.16 -25.25
CA LEU A 195 -8.26 -0.71 -24.01
C LEU A 195 -9.17 0.28 -23.30
N LYS A 196 -8.80 1.58 -23.28
CA LYS A 196 -9.65 2.66 -22.74
C LYS A 196 -10.97 2.77 -23.51
N ALA A 197 -10.94 2.49 -24.81
CA ALA A 197 -12.12 2.44 -25.68
C ALA A 197 -12.82 1.05 -25.68
N GLU A 198 -12.52 0.19 -24.70
CA GLU A 198 -13.09 -1.16 -24.53
C GLU A 198 -12.83 -2.10 -25.72
N LYS A 199 -11.66 -1.94 -26.37
CA LYS A 199 -11.25 -2.76 -27.52
C LYS A 199 -9.96 -3.50 -27.20
N THR A 200 -9.99 -4.82 -27.33
CA THR A 200 -8.79 -5.68 -27.19
C THR A 200 -7.90 -5.62 -28.42
N THR A 201 -6.68 -6.11 -28.27
CA THR A 201 -5.69 -6.28 -29.34
C THR A 201 -5.17 -7.73 -29.32
N ASP A 202 -5.34 -8.46 -30.43
CA ASP A 202 -5.03 -9.90 -30.49
C ASP A 202 -3.53 -10.18 -30.71
N ASN A 203 -2.85 -9.34 -31.48
CA ASN A 203 -1.47 -9.55 -31.90
C ASN A 203 -0.48 -8.74 -31.04
N ILE A 204 -0.35 -9.11 -29.77
CA ILE A 204 0.63 -8.49 -28.87
C ILE A 204 2.02 -9.08 -29.15
N PRO A 205 3.07 -8.27 -29.39
CA PRO A 205 4.45 -8.73 -29.46
C PRO A 205 4.85 -9.51 -28.21
N PRO A 206 5.59 -10.64 -28.34
CA PRO A 206 5.96 -11.47 -27.17
C PRO A 206 6.64 -10.68 -26.04
N SER A 207 7.43 -9.66 -26.36
CA SER A 207 8.10 -8.79 -25.38
C SER A 207 7.16 -7.92 -24.57
N LEU A 208 5.93 -7.68 -25.05
CA LEU A 208 4.89 -6.89 -24.38
C LEU A 208 3.78 -7.75 -23.76
N ASN A 209 3.84 -9.07 -23.93
CA ASN A 209 2.81 -9.97 -23.41
C ASN A 209 2.68 -9.94 -21.88
N ILE A 210 3.78 -9.66 -21.17
CA ILE A 210 3.77 -9.45 -19.72
C ILE A 210 2.90 -8.25 -19.30
N LEU A 211 2.72 -7.26 -20.19
CA LEU A 211 1.92 -6.06 -19.94
C LEU A 211 0.50 -6.18 -20.48
N PHE A 212 0.30 -6.90 -21.59
CA PHE A 212 -0.94 -6.90 -22.37
C PHE A 212 -1.40 -8.30 -22.77
N SER A 213 -1.21 -9.33 -21.92
CA SER A 213 -1.85 -10.62 -22.17
C SER A 213 -3.38 -10.47 -22.29
N PRO A 214 -4.11 -11.36 -22.94
CA PRO A 214 -5.55 -11.26 -23.07
C PRO A 214 -6.29 -11.08 -21.74
N GLU A 215 -5.80 -11.70 -20.66
CA GLU A 215 -6.34 -11.60 -19.31
C GLU A 215 -6.10 -10.21 -18.74
N LEU A 216 -4.88 -9.68 -18.85
CA LEU A 216 -4.52 -8.34 -18.38
C LEU A 216 -5.26 -7.25 -19.16
N GLN A 217 -5.47 -7.42 -20.46
CA GLN A 217 -6.28 -6.48 -21.25
C GLN A 217 -7.68 -6.36 -20.66
N ARG A 218 -8.35 -7.48 -20.36
CA ARG A 218 -9.68 -7.47 -19.75
C ARG A 218 -9.67 -6.80 -18.36
N TYR A 219 -8.63 -7.04 -17.59
CA TYR A 219 -8.44 -6.42 -16.28
C TYR A 219 -8.32 -4.89 -16.42
N PHE A 220 -7.43 -4.42 -17.29
CA PHE A 220 -7.23 -2.99 -17.54
C PHE A 220 -8.46 -2.29 -18.10
N MET A 221 -9.19 -2.91 -19.00
CA MET A 221 -10.44 -2.35 -19.56
C MET A 221 -11.42 -1.99 -18.45
N VAL A 222 -11.60 -2.86 -17.45
CA VAL A 222 -12.45 -2.56 -16.28
C VAL A 222 -11.83 -1.48 -15.40
N TRP A 223 -10.54 -1.59 -15.09
CA TRP A 223 -9.85 -0.62 -14.22
C TRP A 223 -9.84 0.80 -14.82
N MET A 224 -9.66 0.92 -16.13
CA MET A 224 -9.65 2.21 -16.84
C MET A 224 -10.98 2.97 -16.78
N GLN A 225 -12.09 2.34 -16.41
CA GLN A 225 -13.38 3.01 -16.27
C GLN A 225 -13.49 3.83 -14.97
N TYR A 226 -12.62 3.58 -13.99
CA TYR A 226 -12.64 4.30 -12.73
C TYR A 226 -11.68 5.49 -12.74
N ASP A 227 -12.19 6.69 -12.48
CA ASP A 227 -11.37 7.85 -12.14
C ASP A 227 -11.24 7.94 -10.61
N PRO A 228 -10.03 7.69 -10.05
CA PRO A 228 -9.86 7.61 -8.60
C PRO A 228 -10.29 8.86 -7.84
N ALA A 229 -10.14 10.05 -8.44
CA ALA A 229 -10.53 11.30 -7.81
C ALA A 229 -12.06 11.47 -7.79
N GLU A 230 -12.75 11.10 -8.88
CA GLU A 230 -14.21 11.11 -8.93
C GLU A 230 -14.82 10.04 -8.01
N GLU A 231 -14.17 8.87 -7.92
CA GLU A 231 -14.61 7.82 -6.99
C GLU A 231 -14.42 8.24 -5.53
N LEU A 232 -13.29 8.88 -5.20
CA LEU A 232 -13.05 9.37 -3.84
C LEU A 232 -14.05 10.45 -3.42
N ALA A 233 -14.48 11.30 -4.33
CA ALA A 233 -15.49 12.35 -4.05
C ALA A 233 -16.86 11.79 -3.64
N LYS A 234 -17.15 10.51 -3.94
CA LYS A 234 -18.39 9.83 -3.54
C LYS A 234 -18.31 9.22 -2.13
N VAL A 235 -17.12 9.14 -1.55
CA VAL A 235 -16.90 8.54 -0.23
C VAL A 235 -17.32 9.51 0.87
N THR A 236 -18.13 9.02 1.81
CA THR A 236 -18.65 9.83 2.92
C THR A 236 -18.00 9.52 4.27
N VAL A 237 -17.19 8.46 4.33
CA VAL A 237 -16.40 8.14 5.53
C VAL A 237 -15.12 8.97 5.55
N PRO A 238 -14.56 9.24 6.74
CA PRO A 238 -13.31 9.99 6.85
C PRO A 238 -12.15 9.30 6.14
N GLY A 239 -11.26 10.08 5.51
CA GLY A 239 -10.08 9.55 4.85
C GLY A 239 -8.82 10.37 5.08
N VAL A 240 -7.67 9.72 4.89
CA VAL A 240 -6.36 10.36 4.77
C VAL A 240 -5.65 9.91 3.50
N ILE A 241 -5.13 10.87 2.75
CA ILE A 241 -4.30 10.66 1.58
C ILE A 241 -2.85 10.89 2.00
N ILE A 242 -1.98 9.90 1.82
CA ILE A 242 -0.55 9.98 2.14
C ILE A 242 0.23 9.78 0.86
N GLN A 243 0.94 10.82 0.41
CA GLN A 243 1.69 10.82 -0.84
C GLN A 243 3.19 10.93 -0.58
N GLY A 244 3.99 10.11 -1.27
CA GLY A 244 5.45 10.25 -1.26
C GLY A 244 5.93 11.31 -2.25
N GLY A 245 6.79 12.24 -1.79
CA GLY A 245 7.38 13.28 -2.65
C GLY A 245 8.41 12.73 -3.64
N HIS A 246 9.08 11.63 -3.31
CA HIS A 246 10.03 10.92 -4.18
C HIS A 246 9.42 9.67 -4.83
N ASP A 247 8.09 9.63 -4.95
CA ASP A 247 7.40 8.53 -5.63
C ASP A 247 7.51 8.67 -7.16
N CYS A 248 8.33 7.81 -7.75
CA CYS A 248 8.58 7.76 -9.19
C CYS A 248 7.51 6.98 -9.99
N GLN A 249 6.65 6.23 -9.31
CA GLN A 249 5.56 5.50 -9.97
C GLN A 249 4.27 6.31 -10.00
N ILE A 250 3.92 6.89 -8.86
CA ILE A 250 2.74 7.73 -8.66
C ILE A 250 3.23 9.08 -8.16
N SER A 251 3.47 10.01 -9.06
CA SER A 251 4.02 11.34 -8.76
C SER A 251 3.09 12.17 -7.84
N PRO A 252 3.64 13.13 -7.08
CA PRO A 252 2.89 13.92 -6.07
C PRO A 252 1.65 14.65 -6.60
N ASP A 253 1.59 14.98 -7.89
CA ASP A 253 0.41 15.57 -8.52
C ASP A 253 -0.86 14.69 -8.42
N ASN A 254 -0.70 13.38 -8.22
CA ASN A 254 -1.82 12.46 -7.97
C ASN A 254 -2.50 12.75 -6.63
N GLY A 255 -1.74 12.81 -5.54
CA GLY A 255 -2.27 13.18 -4.23
C GLY A 255 -2.87 14.58 -4.22
N ALA A 256 -2.22 15.54 -4.89
CA ALA A 256 -2.72 16.90 -5.04
C ALA A 256 -4.04 16.96 -5.85
N ARG A 257 -4.25 16.08 -6.84
CA ARG A 257 -5.53 15.97 -7.54
C ARG A 257 -6.61 15.41 -6.63
N LEU A 258 -6.33 14.34 -5.90
CA LEU A 258 -7.28 13.70 -4.99
C LEU A 258 -7.79 14.69 -3.94
N ILE A 259 -6.90 15.40 -3.24
CA ILE A 259 -7.34 16.34 -2.20
C ILE A 259 -8.10 17.55 -2.75
N ARG A 260 -7.80 18.00 -3.98
CA ARG A 260 -8.60 19.07 -4.61
C ARG A 260 -10.02 18.62 -4.93
N THR A 261 -10.20 17.34 -5.31
CA THR A 261 -11.51 16.79 -5.72
C THR A 261 -12.34 16.34 -4.52
N ALA A 262 -11.67 15.88 -3.46
CA ALA A 262 -12.29 15.40 -2.23
C ALA A 262 -11.67 16.10 -1.00
N PRO A 263 -11.96 17.40 -0.77
CA PRO A 263 -11.26 18.26 0.20
C PRO A 263 -11.56 17.92 1.66
N ASP A 264 -12.59 17.14 1.93
CA ASP A 264 -12.96 16.71 3.29
C ASP A 264 -11.99 15.66 3.87
N ASN A 265 -11.08 15.12 3.03
CA ASN A 265 -10.05 14.19 3.48
C ASN A 265 -8.85 14.95 4.08
N GLN A 266 -8.08 14.27 4.95
CA GLN A 266 -6.78 14.76 5.36
C GLN A 266 -5.75 14.49 4.25
N TYR A 267 -4.72 15.33 4.16
CA TYR A 267 -3.62 15.15 3.22
C TYR A 267 -2.29 15.28 3.93
N ALA A 268 -1.38 14.35 3.65
CA ALA A 268 0.00 14.39 4.11
C ALA A 268 0.94 14.03 2.95
N GLU A 269 1.82 14.96 2.58
CA GLU A 269 2.93 14.68 1.70
C GLU A 269 4.18 14.42 2.53
N ILE A 270 4.81 13.25 2.29
CA ILE A 270 6.06 12.85 2.94
C ILE A 270 7.18 13.05 1.93
N ALA A 271 7.93 14.13 2.10
CA ALA A 271 8.80 14.70 1.06
C ALA A 271 9.81 13.72 0.44
N THR A 272 10.44 12.84 1.24
CA THR A 272 11.48 11.91 0.76
C THR A 272 11.03 10.46 0.68
N MET A 273 9.72 10.19 0.84
CA MET A 273 9.17 8.84 0.71
C MET A 273 8.96 8.46 -0.76
N ASN A 274 9.37 7.25 -1.11
CA ASN A 274 9.12 6.67 -2.43
C ASN A 274 7.89 5.75 -2.44
N HIS A 275 7.60 5.15 -3.61
CA HIS A 275 6.43 4.28 -3.80
C HIS A 275 6.41 3.04 -2.90
N VAL A 276 7.56 2.49 -2.53
CA VAL A 276 7.67 1.33 -1.62
C VAL A 276 7.86 1.74 -0.17
N LEU A 277 7.44 2.95 0.18
CA LEU A 277 7.31 3.49 1.53
C LEU A 277 8.65 3.68 2.28
N LYS A 278 9.74 3.80 1.54
CA LYS A 278 11.10 3.97 2.07
C LYS A 278 11.59 5.41 1.85
N GLU A 279 12.50 5.87 2.70
CA GLU A 279 13.22 7.11 2.45
C GLU A 279 14.25 6.92 1.33
N THR A 280 14.22 7.77 0.30
CA THR A 280 15.12 7.67 -0.86
C THR A 280 15.49 9.05 -1.39
N PRO A 281 16.61 9.16 -2.17
CA PRO A 281 16.85 10.34 -3.00
C PRO A 281 15.71 10.58 -4.00
N ALA A 282 15.62 11.81 -4.51
CA ALA A 282 14.65 12.19 -5.54
C ALA A 282 14.93 11.55 -6.91
N ASP A 283 16.17 11.17 -7.17
CA ASP A 283 16.55 10.48 -8.41
C ASP A 283 16.00 9.06 -8.46
N CYS A 284 15.16 8.79 -9.45
CA CYS A 284 14.47 7.52 -9.58
C CYS A 284 15.42 6.33 -9.79
N THR A 285 16.55 6.55 -10.47
CA THR A 285 17.56 5.50 -10.70
C THR A 285 18.26 5.14 -9.40
N ALA A 286 18.63 6.15 -8.60
CA ALA A 286 19.21 5.93 -7.28
C ALA A 286 18.23 5.26 -6.29
N ALA A 287 16.93 5.50 -6.46
CA ALA A 287 15.89 4.91 -5.61
C ALA A 287 15.61 3.42 -5.90
N ILE A 288 16.00 2.88 -7.06
CA ILE A 288 15.72 1.48 -7.48
C ILE A 288 16.18 0.45 -6.44
N GLY A 289 17.32 0.68 -5.79
CA GLY A 289 17.86 -0.25 -4.78
C GLY A 289 16.89 -0.53 -3.62
N SER A 290 16.01 0.40 -3.28
CA SER A 290 15.02 0.25 -2.21
C SER A 290 13.95 -0.81 -2.51
N TYR A 291 13.71 -1.12 -3.79
CA TYR A 291 12.73 -2.13 -4.24
C TYR A 291 13.18 -3.58 -3.98
N ASN A 292 14.47 -3.78 -3.69
CA ASN A 292 15.04 -5.08 -3.33
C ASN A 292 15.85 -5.03 -2.03
N ASN A 293 15.46 -4.14 -1.12
CA ASN A 293 16.11 -4.00 0.18
C ASN A 293 15.09 -4.16 1.34
N PRO A 294 14.73 -5.39 1.71
CA PRO A 294 13.80 -5.65 2.81
C PRO A 294 14.36 -5.23 4.18
N ALA A 295 15.67 -4.96 4.30
CA ALA A 295 16.28 -4.46 5.53
C ALA A 295 16.14 -2.93 5.71
N GLN A 296 15.88 -2.19 4.62
CA GLN A 296 15.68 -0.75 4.72
C GLN A 296 14.35 -0.46 5.45
N PRO A 297 14.37 0.38 6.50
CA PRO A 297 13.15 0.70 7.26
C PRO A 297 12.15 1.49 6.41
N LEU A 298 10.90 1.53 6.87
CA LEU A 298 9.90 2.46 6.38
C LEU A 298 10.33 3.91 6.62
N HIS A 299 9.80 4.82 5.81
CA HIS A 299 9.98 6.25 6.07
C HIS A 299 9.45 6.60 7.48
N PRO A 300 10.26 7.31 8.31
CA PRO A 300 9.92 7.53 9.72
C PRO A 300 8.63 8.32 9.96
N GLU A 301 8.19 9.13 9.01
CA GLU A 301 6.96 9.93 9.12
C GLU A 301 5.69 9.14 8.75
N LEU A 302 5.79 7.97 8.10
CA LEU A 302 4.63 7.25 7.59
C LEU A 302 3.69 6.77 8.70
N VAL A 303 4.21 6.03 9.67
CA VAL A 303 3.42 5.52 10.80
C VAL A 303 2.82 6.66 11.63
N PRO A 304 3.59 7.73 11.98
CA PRO A 304 3.02 8.92 12.63
C PRO A 304 1.89 9.60 11.85
N ALA A 305 1.97 9.70 10.51
CA ALA A 305 0.90 10.27 9.69
C ALA A 305 -0.39 9.45 9.78
N ILE A 306 -0.27 8.12 9.68
CA ILE A 306 -1.40 7.19 9.80
C ILE A 306 -2.01 7.24 11.21
N THR A 307 -1.19 7.13 12.25
CA THR A 307 -1.68 7.07 13.63
C THR A 307 -2.31 8.39 14.09
N ARG A 308 -1.87 9.53 13.56
CA ARG A 308 -2.52 10.84 13.79
C ARG A 308 -3.95 10.84 13.26
N PHE A 309 -4.18 10.34 12.06
CA PHE A 309 -5.53 10.20 11.49
C PHE A 309 -6.39 9.26 12.35
N LEU A 310 -5.87 8.10 12.71
CA LEU A 310 -6.59 7.09 13.49
C LEU A 310 -6.92 7.56 14.92
N SER A 311 -6.06 8.37 15.55
CA SER A 311 -6.26 8.87 16.93
C SER A 311 -7.25 10.02 17.03
N GLY A 312 -7.56 10.68 15.93
CA GLY A 312 -8.55 11.77 15.88
C GLY A 312 -9.98 11.28 15.66
N ARG A 313 -10.26 9.98 15.86
CA ARG A 313 -11.53 9.32 15.57
C ARG A 313 -12.14 8.67 16.82
#